data_fd2c42cf11b8da057e038f6ffcd1581d
#
_entry.id   fd2c42cf11b8da057e038f6ffcd1581d
#
_cell.length_a   1.000
_cell.length_b   1.000
_cell.length_c   1.000
_cell.angle_alpha   90.00
_cell.angle_beta   90.00
_cell.angle_gamma   90.00
#
_symmetry.space_group_name_H-M   'P 1'
#
loop_
_entity.id
_entity.type
_entity.pdbx_description
1 polymer ?
#
loop_
_entity_poly.entity_id
_entity_poly.type
_entity_poly.pdbx_seq_one_letter_code
_entity_poly.pdbx_strand_id
1 'polypeptide(L)'
;MAKLDKKIKQNPKLEQRELSDGQQISLYLVYYMGRESEPVLDEHGEPVLYKSGKMAGTPMYKIKHKRRKENLNLYLVANPRTPIDRQHNKETLQLAEKIRHEKQQELIEDKEGFKFKKDRQINFLDYFQNYIDNYTKKDVKMVQVLSVASKTFLMTHQSTTSLQRA
;
A
#
# COMPACT_ATOMS: atom_id res chain seq x y z
N MET A 1 -28.78 -9.40 18.74
CA MET A 1 -28.39 -8.00 18.47
C MET A 1 -26.87 -7.93 18.26
N ALA A 2 -26.43 -7.54 17.09
CA ALA A 2 -25.00 -7.39 16.80
C ALA A 2 -24.45 -6.20 17.59
N LYS A 3 -23.44 -6.42 18.42
CA LYS A 3 -22.74 -5.36 19.15
C LYS A 3 -21.86 -4.58 18.17
N LEU A 4 -22.29 -3.39 17.81
CA LEU A 4 -21.61 -2.47 16.88
C LEU A 4 -20.50 -1.62 17.52
N ASP A 5 -19.93 -2.00 18.65
CA ASP A 5 -19.08 -1.13 19.48
C ASP A 5 -17.61 -1.52 19.56
N LYS A 6 -17.01 -2.01 18.50
CA LYS A 6 -15.55 -1.97 18.44
C LYS A 6 -15.13 -0.77 17.61
N LYS A 7 -14.64 0.30 18.25
CA LYS A 7 -13.90 1.39 17.57
C LYS A 7 -12.96 0.76 16.57
N ILE A 8 -13.25 0.94 15.29
CA ILE A 8 -12.40 0.45 14.20
C ILE A 8 -11.04 1.09 14.42
N LYS A 9 -10.04 0.28 14.75
CA LYS A 9 -8.67 0.79 14.89
C LYS A 9 -8.23 1.34 13.55
N GLN A 10 -7.96 2.64 13.50
CA GLN A 10 -7.49 3.31 12.30
C GLN A 10 -6.17 2.68 11.86
N ASN A 11 -6.11 2.24 10.62
CA ASN A 11 -4.92 1.74 9.98
C ASN A 11 -4.98 2.10 8.49
N PRO A 12 -4.12 2.98 7.99
CA PRO A 12 -2.99 3.61 8.68
C PRO A 12 -3.38 4.70 9.69
N LYS A 13 -2.47 4.99 10.61
CA LYS A 13 -2.58 6.08 11.57
C LYS A 13 -1.75 7.26 11.09
N LEU A 14 -2.32 8.48 11.14
CA LEU A 14 -1.59 9.71 10.89
C LEU A 14 -0.78 10.06 12.13
N GLU A 15 0.52 10.25 11.97
CA GLU A 15 1.45 10.68 13.02
C GLU A 15 2.27 11.88 12.53
N GLN A 16 2.84 12.60 13.48
CA GLN A 16 3.63 13.80 13.24
C GLN A 16 4.99 13.71 13.91
N ARG A 17 6.00 14.33 13.31
CA ARG A 17 7.36 14.39 13.82
C ARG A 17 7.95 15.77 13.61
N GLU A 18 8.45 16.38 14.65
CA GLU A 18 9.22 17.63 14.56
C GLU A 18 10.52 17.38 13.79
N LEU A 19 10.86 18.31 12.92
CA LEU A 19 12.14 18.32 12.22
C LEU A 19 13.21 18.92 13.12
N SER A 20 14.47 18.62 12.81
CA SER A 20 15.62 19.07 13.59
C SER A 20 15.80 20.59 13.66
N ASP A 21 15.19 21.34 12.74
CA ASP A 21 15.17 22.80 12.72
C ASP A 21 14.18 23.41 13.75
N GLY A 22 13.28 22.59 14.32
CA GLY A 22 12.24 23.02 15.26
C GLY A 22 11.19 23.96 14.68
N GLN A 23 11.24 24.24 13.37
CA GLN A 23 10.32 25.17 12.71
C GLN A 23 9.15 24.45 12.03
N GLN A 24 9.35 23.21 11.62
CA GLN A 24 8.38 22.44 10.88
C GLN A 24 8.12 21.08 11.51
N ILE A 25 6.91 20.60 11.30
CA ILE A 25 6.46 19.26 11.71
C ILE A 25 6.10 18.48 10.45
N SER A 26 6.77 17.36 10.21
CA SER A 26 6.48 16.46 9.11
C SER A 26 5.34 15.50 9.46
N LEU A 27 4.43 15.28 8.51
CA LEU A 27 3.33 14.33 8.62
C LEU A 27 3.66 13.03 7.91
N TYR A 28 3.32 11.91 8.53
CA TYR A 28 3.55 10.57 7.97
C TYR A 28 2.47 9.59 8.41
N LEU A 29 2.28 8.54 7.61
CA LEU A 29 1.37 7.44 7.91
C LEU A 29 2.14 6.27 8.52
N VAL A 30 1.56 5.66 9.55
CA VAL A 30 2.06 4.45 10.18
C VAL A 30 1.09 3.32 9.93
N TYR A 31 1.52 2.34 9.14
CA TYR A 31 0.78 1.12 8.87
C TYR A 31 1.14 0.05 9.88
N TYR A 32 0.14 -0.54 10.47
CA TYR A 32 0.30 -1.74 11.28
C TYR A 32 0.11 -2.97 10.40
N MET A 33 1.20 -3.70 10.18
CA MET A 33 1.25 -4.88 9.29
C MET A 33 1.04 -6.20 10.03
N GLY A 34 0.73 -6.14 11.32
CA GLY A 34 0.59 -7.32 12.16
C GLY A 34 1.67 -7.45 13.22
N ARG A 35 1.71 -8.61 13.81
CA ARG A 35 2.71 -8.98 14.83
C ARG A 35 3.29 -10.34 14.52
N GLU A 36 4.58 -10.47 14.72
CA GLU A 36 5.31 -11.74 14.70
C GLU A 36 5.69 -12.12 16.11
N SER A 37 5.62 -13.40 16.40
CA SER A 37 6.11 -13.98 17.63
C SER A 37 7.36 -14.78 17.30
N GLU A 38 8.50 -14.38 17.84
CA GLU A 38 9.77 -15.09 17.74
C GLU A 38 10.06 -15.78 19.04
N PRO A 39 10.51 -17.06 19.07
CA PRO A 39 10.94 -17.70 20.28
C PRO A 39 12.16 -16.97 20.85
N VAL A 40 12.19 -16.80 22.15
CA VAL A 40 13.39 -16.28 22.84
C VAL A 40 14.37 -17.43 22.94
N LEU A 41 15.55 -17.28 22.34
CA LEU A 41 16.63 -18.26 22.41
C LEU A 41 17.65 -17.84 23.47
N ASP A 42 18.27 -18.82 24.12
CA ASP A 42 19.41 -18.62 25.00
C ASP A 42 20.74 -18.52 24.25
N GLU A 43 21.87 -18.46 24.95
CA GLU A 43 23.23 -18.37 24.39
C GLU A 43 23.60 -19.60 23.55
N HIS A 44 22.90 -20.73 23.73
CA HIS A 44 23.14 -21.99 23.01
C HIS A 44 22.18 -22.21 21.86
N GLY A 45 21.23 -21.25 21.63
CA GLY A 45 20.23 -21.33 20.59
C GLY A 45 19.00 -22.17 20.96
N GLU A 46 18.86 -22.58 22.23
CA GLU A 46 17.72 -23.31 22.73
C GLU A 46 16.59 -22.36 23.15
N PRO A 47 15.30 -22.73 22.97
CA PRO A 47 14.19 -21.89 23.37
C PRO A 47 14.10 -21.76 24.91
N VAL A 48 14.12 -20.54 25.39
CA VAL A 48 13.93 -20.24 26.83
C VAL A 48 12.50 -20.60 27.22
N LEU A 49 12.35 -21.41 28.28
CA LEU A 49 11.05 -21.83 28.79
C LEU A 49 10.58 -20.96 29.95
N TYR A 50 9.26 -20.79 30.11
CA TYR A 50 8.70 -20.16 31.32
C TYR A 50 8.99 -21.02 32.54
N LYS A 51 9.59 -20.39 33.58
CA LYS A 51 9.99 -21.08 34.80
C LYS A 51 8.84 -21.33 35.79
N SER A 52 7.76 -20.54 35.71
CA SER A 52 6.65 -20.61 36.68
C SER A 52 5.34 -20.13 36.08
N GLY A 53 4.22 -20.40 36.74
CA GLY A 53 2.87 -19.99 36.33
C GLY A 53 2.18 -21.01 35.40
N LYS A 54 1.05 -20.61 34.83
CA LYS A 54 0.23 -21.48 33.95
C LYS A 54 0.93 -21.90 32.66
N MET A 55 2.00 -21.20 32.29
CA MET A 55 2.76 -21.43 31.07
C MET A 55 4.12 -22.12 31.33
N ALA A 56 4.36 -22.59 32.56
CA ALA A 56 5.60 -23.28 32.91
C ALA A 56 5.90 -24.42 31.94
N GLY A 57 7.16 -24.50 31.46
CA GLY A 57 7.58 -25.49 30.48
C GLY A 57 7.24 -25.18 29.02
N THR A 58 6.52 -24.07 28.74
CA THR A 58 6.31 -23.65 27.36
C THR A 58 7.36 -22.63 26.91
N PRO A 59 7.71 -22.58 25.61
CA PRO A 59 8.67 -21.61 25.08
C PRO A 59 8.19 -20.16 25.29
N MET A 60 9.13 -19.29 25.67
CA MET A 60 8.88 -17.86 25.72
C MET A 60 8.93 -17.25 24.31
N TYR A 61 7.97 -16.37 23.99
CA TYR A 61 7.92 -15.67 22.73
C TYR A 61 8.02 -14.15 22.93
N LYS A 62 8.87 -13.53 22.12
CA LYS A 62 8.95 -12.07 22.01
C LYS A 62 8.06 -11.62 20.87
N ILE A 63 7.10 -10.73 21.17
CA ILE A 63 6.19 -10.18 20.16
C ILE A 63 6.85 -8.96 19.54
N LYS A 64 7.06 -8.99 18.21
CA LYS A 64 7.49 -7.86 17.41
C LYS A 64 6.31 -7.34 16.60
N HIS A 65 6.04 -6.04 16.69
CA HIS A 65 5.02 -5.39 15.90
C HIS A 65 5.63 -4.91 14.58
N LYS A 66 5.18 -5.46 13.47
CA LYS A 66 5.56 -4.98 12.14
C LYS A 66 4.86 -3.66 11.85
N ARG A 67 5.64 -2.61 11.60
CA ARG A 67 5.13 -1.29 11.22
C ARG A 67 5.88 -0.80 9.98
N ARG A 68 5.13 -0.22 9.04
CA ARG A 68 5.67 0.50 7.89
C ARG A 68 5.34 1.97 8.06
N LYS A 69 6.29 2.85 7.75
CA LYS A 69 6.08 4.30 7.73
C LYS A 69 6.13 4.79 6.30
N GLU A 70 5.24 5.74 5.97
CA GLU A 70 5.16 6.40 4.68
C GLU A 70 5.10 7.91 4.91
N ASN A 71 6.09 8.65 4.39
CA ASN A 71 6.12 10.11 4.51
C ASN A 71 5.15 10.72 3.50
N LEU A 72 4.33 11.67 3.94
CA LEU A 72 3.37 12.36 3.07
C LEU A 72 3.99 13.58 2.36
N ASN A 73 5.20 14.00 2.76
CA ASN A 73 5.83 15.25 2.31
C ASN A 73 4.96 16.49 2.58
N LEU A 74 4.15 16.41 3.61
CA LEU A 74 3.32 17.50 4.12
C LEU A 74 3.91 18.01 5.43
N TYR A 75 3.99 19.32 5.55
CA TYR A 75 4.65 19.98 6.68
C TYR A 75 3.73 21.00 7.32
N LEU A 76 3.73 21.03 8.65
CA LEU A 76 3.05 22.03 9.45
C LEU A 76 4.07 23.02 10.00
N VAL A 77 3.66 24.25 10.20
CA VAL A 77 4.43 25.24 10.98
C VAL A 77 4.34 24.88 12.45
N ALA A 78 5.48 24.64 13.12
CA ALA A 78 5.51 24.17 14.51
C ALA A 78 4.90 25.20 15.49
N ASN A 79 5.19 26.49 15.26
CA ASN A 79 4.70 27.59 16.09
C ASN A 79 3.93 28.61 15.25
N PRO A 80 2.66 28.35 14.88
CA PRO A 80 1.88 29.23 14.03
C PRO A 80 1.50 30.52 14.77
N ARG A 81 2.14 31.63 14.43
CA ARG A 81 1.91 32.94 15.04
C ARG A 81 0.86 33.73 14.30
N THR A 82 0.86 33.63 12.95
CA THR A 82 -0.05 34.39 12.10
C THR A 82 -1.35 33.63 11.82
N PRO A 83 -2.44 34.32 11.48
CA PRO A 83 -3.66 33.68 11.00
C PRO A 83 -3.43 32.83 9.74
N ILE A 84 -2.49 33.23 8.87
CA ILE A 84 -2.11 32.53 7.65
C ILE A 84 -1.47 31.19 7.99
N ASP A 85 -0.53 31.14 8.95
CA ASP A 85 0.10 29.88 9.38
C ASP A 85 -0.93 28.89 9.95
N ARG A 86 -1.88 29.41 10.73
CA ARG A 86 -2.96 28.58 11.30
C ARG A 86 -3.87 28.01 10.23
N GLN A 87 -4.21 28.84 9.22
CA GLN A 87 -5.01 28.38 8.10
C GLN A 87 -4.27 27.33 7.28
N HIS A 88 -2.98 27.58 6.96
CA HIS A 88 -2.12 26.61 6.29
C HIS A 88 -2.07 25.28 7.04
N ASN A 89 -1.83 25.28 8.35
CA ASN A 89 -1.80 24.07 9.16
C ASN A 89 -3.14 23.31 9.11
N LYS A 90 -4.26 24.03 9.17
CA LYS A 90 -5.58 23.44 9.09
C LYS A 90 -5.82 22.76 7.74
N GLU A 91 -5.51 23.41 6.64
CA GLU A 91 -5.66 22.88 5.29
C GLU A 91 -4.76 21.65 5.06
N THR A 92 -3.51 21.74 5.51
CA THR A 92 -2.53 20.65 5.42
C THR A 92 -2.98 19.41 6.22
N LEU A 93 -3.53 19.62 7.43
CA LEU A 93 -4.08 18.51 8.23
C LEU A 93 -5.31 17.89 7.57
N GLN A 94 -6.20 18.69 6.99
CA GLN A 94 -7.36 18.18 6.26
C GLN A 94 -6.93 17.34 5.04
N LEU A 95 -5.91 17.80 4.30
CA LEU A 95 -5.35 17.06 3.18
C LEU A 95 -4.72 15.74 3.64
N ALA A 96 -3.94 15.76 4.73
CA ALA A 96 -3.32 14.56 5.29
C ALA A 96 -4.37 13.53 5.75
N GLU A 97 -5.45 13.98 6.39
CA GLU A 97 -6.55 13.10 6.79
C GLU A 97 -7.29 12.52 5.59
N LYS A 98 -7.47 13.29 4.51
CA LYS A 98 -8.06 12.78 3.27
C LYS A 98 -7.19 11.66 2.68
N ILE A 99 -5.87 11.89 2.55
CA ILE A 99 -4.93 10.87 2.08
C ILE A 99 -4.96 9.63 2.99
N ARG A 100 -4.99 9.83 4.31
CA ARG A 100 -5.10 8.73 5.27
C ARG A 100 -6.36 7.88 5.02
N HIS A 101 -7.50 8.52 4.78
CA HIS A 101 -8.76 7.83 4.47
C HIS A 101 -8.68 7.03 3.17
N GLU A 102 -8.13 7.62 2.12
CA GLU A 102 -7.93 6.95 0.83
C GLU A 102 -7.05 5.70 1.02
N LYS A 103 -5.93 5.84 1.73
CA LYS A 103 -5.03 4.71 2.04
C LYS A 103 -5.67 3.65 2.94
N GLN A 104 -6.54 4.05 3.86
CA GLN A 104 -7.31 3.10 4.66
C GLN A 104 -8.27 2.28 3.81
N GLN A 105 -8.94 2.91 2.84
CA GLN A 105 -9.81 2.20 1.91
C GLN A 105 -9.04 1.24 1.02
N GLU A 106 -7.91 1.65 0.44
CA GLU A 106 -7.03 0.76 -0.32
C GLU A 106 -6.68 -0.51 0.47
N LEU A 107 -6.32 -0.36 1.77
CA LEU A 107 -5.99 -1.51 2.62
C LEU A 107 -7.18 -2.44 2.91
N ILE A 108 -8.38 -1.88 3.05
CA ILE A 108 -9.60 -2.68 3.26
C ILE A 108 -9.91 -3.47 1.99
N GLU A 109 -9.83 -2.83 0.84
CA GLU A 109 -10.08 -3.43 -0.46
C GLU A 109 -9.07 -4.55 -0.78
N ASP A 110 -7.78 -4.34 -0.50
CA ASP A 110 -6.75 -5.37 -0.65
C ASP A 110 -7.00 -6.59 0.25
N LYS A 111 -7.50 -6.37 1.47
CA LYS A 111 -7.81 -7.47 2.42
C LYS A 111 -9.04 -8.27 2.02
N GLU A 112 -10.05 -7.60 1.46
CA GLU A 112 -11.31 -8.23 1.07
C GLU A 112 -11.28 -8.78 -0.36
N GLY A 113 -10.15 -8.61 -1.07
CA GLY A 113 -9.98 -9.04 -2.46
C GLY A 113 -10.73 -8.16 -3.46
N PHE A 114 -11.34 -7.07 -3.00
CA PHE A 114 -11.95 -6.05 -3.84
C PHE A 114 -10.88 -5.07 -4.34
N LYS A 115 -10.14 -5.47 -5.37
CA LYS A 115 -9.32 -4.49 -6.09
C LYS A 115 -10.22 -3.65 -6.97
N PHE A 116 -10.30 -2.35 -6.69
CA PHE A 116 -10.97 -1.43 -7.60
C PHE A 116 -10.36 -1.59 -9.00
N LYS A 117 -11.24 -1.61 -10.03
CA LYS A 117 -10.83 -1.68 -11.45
C LYS A 117 -9.83 -0.59 -11.87
N LYS A 118 -9.66 0.45 -11.03
CA LYS A 118 -8.85 1.64 -11.30
C LYS A 118 -7.34 1.38 -11.30
N ASP A 119 -6.86 0.38 -10.54
CA ASP A 119 -5.42 0.10 -10.42
C ASP A 119 -4.95 -1.13 -11.23
N ARG A 120 -5.85 -1.75 -11.95
CA ARG A 120 -5.43 -2.66 -13.01
C ARG A 120 -4.98 -1.80 -14.19
N GLN A 121 -3.73 -1.43 -14.21
CA GLN A 121 -3.06 -1.14 -15.49
C GLN A 121 -3.04 -2.46 -16.27
N ILE A 122 -4.20 -2.79 -16.83
CA ILE A 122 -4.30 -3.89 -17.77
C ILE A 122 -3.58 -3.38 -19.00
N ASN A 123 -2.40 -3.95 -19.27
CA ASN A 123 -1.80 -3.76 -20.58
C ASN A 123 -2.84 -4.18 -21.63
N PHE A 124 -3.34 -3.22 -22.39
CA PHE A 124 -4.41 -3.47 -23.38
C PHE A 124 -4.01 -4.60 -24.32
N LEU A 125 -2.74 -4.71 -24.68
CA LEU A 125 -2.22 -5.74 -25.57
C LEU A 125 -2.30 -7.15 -24.96
N ASP A 126 -1.95 -7.29 -23.68
CA ASP A 126 -2.06 -8.56 -22.97
C ASP A 126 -3.53 -8.97 -22.79
N TYR A 127 -4.39 -8.00 -22.49
CA TYR A 127 -5.83 -8.24 -22.41
C TYR A 127 -6.40 -8.67 -23.76
N PHE A 128 -6.01 -7.98 -24.84
CA PHE A 128 -6.47 -8.28 -26.19
C PHE A 128 -5.96 -9.63 -26.67
N GLN A 129 -4.70 -9.99 -26.38
CA GLN A 129 -4.15 -11.30 -26.70
C GLN A 129 -4.91 -12.41 -25.95
N ASN A 130 -5.14 -12.25 -24.64
CA ASN A 130 -5.95 -13.19 -23.87
C ASN A 130 -7.39 -13.33 -24.39
N TYR A 131 -7.98 -12.21 -24.85
CA TYR A 131 -9.30 -12.25 -25.47
C TYR A 131 -9.30 -13.07 -26.76
N ILE A 132 -8.29 -12.90 -27.62
CA ILE A 132 -8.13 -13.66 -28.87
C ILE A 132 -7.93 -15.15 -28.59
N ASP A 133 -7.06 -15.49 -27.63
CA ASP A 133 -6.71 -16.87 -27.29
C ASP A 133 -7.90 -17.62 -26.69
N ASN A 134 -8.80 -16.93 -25.99
CA ASN A 134 -10.00 -17.49 -25.38
C ASN A 134 -11.26 -17.35 -26.24
N TYR A 135 -11.15 -16.84 -27.48
CA TYR A 135 -12.30 -16.61 -28.34
C TYR A 135 -12.81 -17.88 -28.99
N THR A 136 -13.98 -18.35 -28.56
CA THR A 136 -14.55 -19.66 -28.96
C THR A 136 -15.68 -19.59 -30.00
N LYS A 137 -16.02 -18.40 -30.52
CA LYS A 137 -17.09 -18.22 -31.51
C LYS A 137 -16.63 -18.54 -32.93
N LYS A 138 -17.60 -18.84 -33.82
CA LYS A 138 -17.37 -19.36 -35.18
C LYS A 138 -16.54 -18.44 -36.12
N ASP A 139 -16.37 -17.16 -35.80
CA ASP A 139 -15.62 -16.19 -36.63
C ASP A 139 -14.11 -16.10 -36.26
N VAL A 140 -13.51 -17.21 -35.93
CA VAL A 140 -12.09 -17.31 -35.56
C VAL A 140 -11.15 -16.72 -36.61
N LYS A 141 -11.49 -16.81 -37.91
CA LYS A 141 -10.65 -16.28 -38.98
C LYS A 141 -10.51 -14.77 -38.94
N MET A 142 -11.59 -14.02 -38.60
CA MET A 142 -11.56 -12.56 -38.51
C MET A 142 -10.71 -12.11 -37.31
N VAL A 143 -10.81 -12.81 -36.20
CA VAL A 143 -10.02 -12.52 -34.99
C VAL A 143 -8.54 -12.80 -35.19
N GLN A 144 -8.18 -13.85 -35.92
CA GLN A 144 -6.79 -14.17 -36.29
C GLN A 144 -6.19 -13.11 -37.21
N VAL A 145 -6.92 -12.61 -38.18
CA VAL A 145 -6.48 -11.52 -39.08
C VAL A 145 -6.21 -10.23 -38.30
N LEU A 146 -7.07 -9.88 -37.31
CA LEU A 146 -6.87 -8.73 -36.44
C LEU A 146 -5.66 -8.89 -35.52
N SER A 147 -5.39 -10.13 -35.06
CA SER A 147 -4.20 -10.45 -34.27
C SER A 147 -2.90 -10.25 -35.05
N VAL A 148 -2.85 -10.69 -36.31
CA VAL A 148 -1.68 -10.52 -37.16
C VAL A 148 -1.50 -9.02 -37.53
N ALA A 149 -2.56 -8.29 -37.81
CA ALA A 149 -2.50 -6.86 -38.11
C ALA A 149 -2.01 -6.04 -36.89
N SER A 150 -2.43 -6.38 -35.66
CA SER A 150 -1.97 -5.70 -34.46
C SER A 150 -0.48 -5.97 -34.16
N LYS A 151 0.01 -7.19 -34.41
CA LYS A 151 1.43 -7.54 -34.26
C LYS A 151 2.32 -6.82 -35.27
N THR A 152 1.90 -6.72 -36.54
CA THR A 152 2.62 -5.95 -37.57
C THR A 152 2.64 -4.46 -37.26
N PHE A 153 1.55 -3.87 -36.79
CA PHE A 153 1.51 -2.47 -36.40
C PHE A 153 2.46 -2.16 -35.24
N LEU A 154 2.57 -3.04 -34.23
CA LEU A 154 3.49 -2.87 -33.12
C LEU A 154 4.95 -3.00 -33.52
N MET A 155 5.30 -3.92 -34.41
CA MET A 155 6.66 -4.05 -34.91
C MET A 155 7.11 -2.83 -35.73
N THR A 156 6.22 -2.23 -36.50
CA THR A 156 6.54 -1.00 -37.25
C THR A 156 6.71 0.22 -36.35
N HIS A 157 5.95 0.32 -35.24
CA HIS A 157 6.09 1.44 -34.31
C HIS A 157 7.32 1.34 -33.38
N GLN A 158 7.77 0.13 -33.05
CA GLN A 158 8.99 -0.04 -32.27
C GLN A 158 10.28 0.27 -33.07
N SER A 159 10.27 0.01 -34.37
CA SER A 159 11.39 0.35 -35.24
C SER A 159 11.54 1.86 -35.51
N THR A 160 10.45 2.61 -35.51
CA THR A 160 10.49 4.08 -35.68
C THR A 160 10.96 4.81 -34.45
N THR A 161 10.69 4.30 -33.25
CA THR A 161 11.14 4.92 -31.97
C THR A 161 12.63 4.68 -31.68
N SER A 162 13.24 3.64 -32.23
CA SER A 162 14.69 3.38 -32.09
C SER A 162 15.55 4.24 -33.04
N LEU A 163 14.99 4.71 -34.15
CA LEU A 163 15.67 5.60 -35.11
C LEU A 163 15.68 7.09 -34.69
N GLN A 164 14.87 7.49 -33.73
CA GLN A 164 14.87 8.87 -33.20
C GLN A 164 15.77 9.07 -31.99
N ARG A 165 16.50 8.04 -31.54
CA ARG A 165 17.45 8.10 -30.41
C ARG A 165 18.91 7.85 -30.79
N ALA A 166 19.26 7.93 -32.08
CA ALA A 166 20.63 7.87 -32.57
C ALA A 166 21.14 9.26 -32.97
#